data_30fda3835859b2c1841093f54a1c336b
#
_entry.id   30fda3835859b2c1841093f54a1c336b
#
_cell.length_a   1.000
_cell.length_b   1.000
_cell.length_c   1.000
_cell.angle_alpha   90.00
_cell.angle_beta   90.00
_cell.angle_gamma   90.00
#
_symmetry.space_group_name_H-M   'P 1'
#
loop_
_entity.id
_entity.type
_entity.pdbx_description
1 polymer ?
#
loop_
_entity_poly.entity_id
_entity_poly.type
_entity_poly.pdbx_seq_one_letter_code
_entity_poly.pdbx_strand_id
1 'polypeptide(L)'
;MSERREELIPALGVVTEIRKDTPDVKTFRVVTPDGKKAFEHKPGQCAMLSVPGVGEGMFSITSSPTQEEYMEFSIKKCGCLTSWLHAIEPGQMITIRGPYGNGFPVDTELKGKNLLFIAGGIGLAPLHSVINYCRHYRDQYG
;
A
#
# COMPACT_ATOMS: atom_id res chain seq x y z
N MET A 1 -11.43 19.57 8.73
CA MET A 1 -12.31 19.56 7.54
C MET A 1 -11.54 19.54 6.22
N SER A 2 -10.42 20.26 6.07
CA SER A 2 -9.57 20.23 4.87
C SER A 2 -8.93 18.86 4.64
N GLU A 3 -8.34 18.24 5.66
CA GLU A 3 -7.67 16.94 5.57
C GLU A 3 -8.60 15.81 5.10
N ARG A 4 -9.84 15.74 5.59
CA ARG A 4 -10.82 14.73 5.15
C ARG A 4 -11.26 14.90 3.70
N ARG A 5 -11.19 16.12 3.17
CA ARG A 5 -11.51 16.36 1.76
C ARG A 5 -10.38 15.91 0.85
N GLU A 6 -9.13 16.08 1.26
CA GLU A 6 -7.96 15.64 0.49
C GLU A 6 -7.92 14.12 0.35
N GLU A 7 -8.28 13.38 1.40
CA GLU A 7 -8.36 11.91 1.37
C GLU A 7 -9.41 11.36 0.39
N LEU A 8 -10.42 12.13 0.08
CA LEU A 8 -11.49 11.74 -0.85
C LEU A 8 -11.23 12.13 -2.31
N ILE A 9 -10.27 13.01 -2.55
CA ILE A 9 -9.95 13.48 -3.91
C ILE A 9 -8.94 12.51 -4.53
N PRO A 10 -9.29 11.84 -5.64
CA PRO A 10 -8.35 10.96 -6.32
C PRO A 10 -7.17 11.73 -6.88
N ALA A 11 -5.97 11.24 -6.63
CA ALA A 11 -4.75 11.71 -7.29
C ALA A 11 -4.38 10.75 -8.43
N LEU A 12 -3.65 11.25 -9.42
CA LEU A 12 -3.07 10.40 -10.44
C LEU A 12 -1.89 9.63 -9.86
N GLY A 13 -1.80 8.36 -10.19
CA GLY A 13 -0.67 7.50 -9.88
C GLY A 13 -0.09 6.90 -11.15
N VAL A 14 1.22 6.73 -11.17
CA VAL A 14 1.94 6.04 -12.24
C VAL A 14 2.55 4.78 -11.66
N VAL A 15 2.27 3.64 -12.27
CA VAL A 15 2.90 2.37 -11.92
C VAL A 15 4.29 2.34 -12.55
N THR A 16 5.32 2.42 -11.73
CA THR A 16 6.72 2.49 -12.20
C THR A 16 7.42 1.14 -12.23
N GLU A 17 7.00 0.22 -11.38
CA GLU A 17 7.60 -1.12 -11.28
C GLU A 17 6.53 -2.15 -10.95
N ILE A 18 6.65 -3.32 -11.56
CA ILE A 18 5.76 -4.46 -11.30
C ILE A 18 6.65 -5.68 -11.04
N ARG A 19 6.51 -6.27 -9.86
CA ARG A 19 7.23 -7.48 -9.47
C ARG A 19 6.26 -8.64 -9.29
N LYS A 20 6.56 -9.76 -9.92
CA LYS A 20 5.79 -10.99 -9.72
C LYS A 20 6.30 -11.70 -8.47
N ASP A 21 5.47 -11.78 -7.45
CA ASP A 21 5.83 -12.45 -6.18
C ASP A 21 5.41 -13.92 -6.19
N THR A 22 4.21 -14.21 -6.68
CA THR A 22 3.67 -15.57 -6.85
C THR A 22 2.92 -15.66 -8.18
N PRO A 23 2.42 -16.84 -8.60
CA PRO A 23 1.63 -16.95 -9.83
C PRO A 23 0.41 -16.02 -9.87
N ASP A 24 -0.18 -15.70 -8.72
CA ASP A 24 -1.41 -14.91 -8.59
C ASP A 24 -1.24 -13.60 -7.81
N VAL A 25 -0.02 -13.26 -7.36
CA VAL A 25 0.26 -12.02 -6.63
C VAL A 25 1.38 -11.25 -7.33
N LYS A 26 1.11 -9.96 -7.58
CA LYS A 26 2.12 -8.99 -8.04
C LYS A 26 2.19 -7.81 -7.11
N THR A 27 3.38 -7.26 -6.94
CA THR A 27 3.61 -6.00 -6.22
C THR A 27 3.82 -4.87 -7.21
N PHE A 28 3.04 -3.81 -7.03
CA PHE A 28 3.03 -2.62 -7.87
C PHE A 28 3.62 -1.45 -7.11
N ARG A 29 4.61 -0.80 -7.69
CA ARG A 29 5.15 0.45 -7.16
C ARG A 29 4.47 1.62 -7.84
N VAL A 30 3.93 2.54 -7.03
CA VAL A 30 3.15 3.68 -7.52
C VAL A 30 3.76 4.98 -7.00
N VAL A 31 3.89 5.94 -7.90
CA VAL A 31 4.29 7.32 -7.62
C VAL A 31 3.31 8.28 -8.27
N THR A 32 3.35 9.54 -7.86
CA THR A 32 2.64 10.61 -8.57
C THR A 32 3.32 10.90 -9.92
N PRO A 33 2.67 11.60 -10.86
CA PRO A 33 3.29 11.92 -12.16
C PRO A 33 4.61 12.70 -12.06
N ASP A 34 4.81 13.46 -10.97
CA ASP A 34 6.07 14.14 -10.67
C ASP A 34 7.10 13.28 -9.91
N GLY A 35 6.84 11.98 -9.79
CA GLY A 35 7.77 11.00 -9.24
C GLY A 35 7.85 10.95 -7.72
N LYS A 36 6.83 11.43 -7.03
CA LYS A 36 6.79 11.48 -5.55
C LYS A 36 5.84 10.45 -4.97
N LYS A 37 5.98 10.22 -3.66
CA LYS A 37 5.00 9.48 -2.87
C LYS A 37 3.65 10.21 -2.88
N ALA A 38 2.56 9.49 -3.09
CA ALA A 38 1.24 10.10 -3.25
C ALA A 38 0.72 10.78 -1.97
N PHE A 39 0.93 10.16 -0.81
CA PHE A 39 0.54 10.69 0.50
C PHE A 39 1.26 9.94 1.62
N GLU A 40 1.25 10.50 2.82
CA GLU A 40 1.74 9.84 4.02
C GLU A 40 0.69 8.85 4.56
N HIS A 41 1.15 7.77 5.20
CA HIS A 41 0.28 6.77 5.79
C HIS A 41 0.86 6.17 7.06
N LYS A 42 0.03 5.44 7.79
CA LYS A 42 0.43 4.62 8.96
C LYS A 42 0.52 3.16 8.56
N PRO A 43 1.38 2.36 9.23
CA PRO A 43 1.44 0.92 8.97
C PRO A 43 0.07 0.26 9.13
N GLY A 44 -0.33 -0.54 8.16
CA GLY A 44 -1.62 -1.23 8.16
C GLY A 44 -2.77 -0.45 7.52
N GLN A 45 -2.55 0.78 7.11
CA GLN A 45 -3.56 1.51 6.33
C GLN A 45 -3.64 1.01 4.89
N CYS A 46 -4.72 1.35 4.23
CA CYS A 46 -5.02 0.99 2.86
C CYS A 46 -5.33 2.23 2.01
N ALA A 47 -5.36 2.03 0.72
CA ALA A 47 -5.74 3.04 -0.25
C ALA A 47 -6.73 2.47 -1.27
N MET A 48 -7.52 3.35 -1.85
CA MET A 48 -8.42 3.01 -2.94
C MET A 48 -7.68 3.21 -4.26
N LEU A 49 -7.53 2.16 -5.02
CA LEU A 49 -7.00 2.21 -6.38
C LEU A 49 -8.16 2.07 -7.35
N SER A 50 -8.19 2.91 -8.35
CA SER A 50 -9.23 2.83 -9.36
C SER A 50 -8.71 3.04 -10.78
N VAL A 51 -9.40 2.41 -11.71
CA VAL A 51 -9.16 2.52 -13.14
C VAL A 51 -10.49 2.88 -13.79
N PRO A 52 -10.60 4.06 -14.41
CA PRO A 52 -11.83 4.48 -15.07
C PRO A 52 -12.30 3.44 -16.08
N GLY A 53 -13.57 3.07 -15.99
CA GLY A 53 -14.19 2.06 -16.86
C GLY A 53 -13.91 0.61 -16.51
N VAL A 54 -13.06 0.34 -15.53
CA VAL A 54 -12.71 -1.03 -15.07
C VAL A 54 -13.23 -1.31 -13.68
N GLY A 55 -12.93 -0.44 -12.72
CA GLY A 55 -13.40 -0.60 -11.36
C GLY A 55 -12.53 0.10 -10.31
N GLU A 56 -12.94 -0.07 -9.07
CA GLU A 56 -12.28 0.48 -7.89
C GLU A 56 -12.18 -0.60 -6.81
N GLY A 57 -11.07 -0.60 -6.08
CA GLY A 57 -10.85 -1.56 -4.99
C GLY A 57 -9.94 -1.01 -3.90
N MET A 58 -10.15 -1.51 -2.69
CA MET A 58 -9.35 -1.18 -1.52
C MET A 58 -8.17 -2.15 -1.40
N PHE A 59 -6.97 -1.61 -1.31
CA PHE A 59 -5.75 -2.42 -1.19
C PHE A 59 -4.88 -1.93 -0.05
N SER A 60 -4.33 -2.87 0.71
CA SER A 60 -3.37 -2.55 1.77
C SER A 60 -2.10 -1.96 1.19
N ILE A 61 -1.60 -0.91 1.83
CA ILE A 61 -0.31 -0.32 1.49
C ILE A 61 0.78 -1.26 2.04
N THR A 62 1.53 -1.88 1.15
CA THR A 62 2.53 -2.90 1.49
C THR A 62 3.85 -2.29 1.94
N SER A 63 4.22 -1.13 1.38
CA SER A 63 5.43 -0.41 1.76
C SER A 63 5.30 0.22 3.15
N SER A 64 6.42 0.34 3.85
CA SER A 64 6.48 1.04 5.13
C SER A 64 6.25 2.54 4.94
N PRO A 65 5.63 3.24 5.92
CA PRO A 65 5.60 4.71 5.93
C PRO A 65 6.98 5.35 5.91
N THR A 66 8.01 4.64 6.34
CA THR A 66 9.41 5.10 6.31
C THR A 66 10.00 5.15 4.91
N GLN A 67 9.35 4.50 3.93
CA GLN A 67 9.69 4.68 2.52
C GLN A 67 9.11 6.00 2.01
N GLU A 68 9.98 6.95 1.67
CA GLU A 68 9.59 8.33 1.35
C GLU A 68 9.41 8.59 -0.14
N GLU A 69 9.89 7.68 -1.00
CA GLU A 69 9.93 7.91 -2.44
C GLU A 69 8.70 7.38 -3.18
N TYR A 70 8.12 6.28 -2.72
CA TYR A 70 7.02 5.60 -3.40
C TYR A 70 6.11 4.84 -2.44
N MET A 71 5.01 4.34 -2.97
CA MET A 71 4.13 3.39 -2.29
C MET A 71 4.10 2.07 -3.07
N GLU A 72 3.98 0.96 -2.36
CA GLU A 72 3.81 -0.35 -2.97
C GLU A 72 2.51 -1.02 -2.52
N PHE A 73 1.95 -1.81 -3.43
CA PHE A 73 0.72 -2.58 -3.22
C PHE A 73 0.94 -3.99 -3.74
N SER A 74 0.78 -4.99 -2.87
CA SER A 74 0.78 -6.39 -3.27
C SER A 74 -0.67 -6.82 -3.51
N ILE A 75 -0.97 -7.19 -4.74
CA ILE A 75 -2.33 -7.41 -5.21
C ILE A 75 -2.48 -8.83 -5.75
N LYS A 76 -3.42 -9.56 -5.15
CA LYS A 76 -3.81 -10.88 -5.64
C LYS A 76 -4.83 -10.76 -6.77
N LYS A 77 -4.62 -11.52 -7.83
CA LYS A 77 -5.54 -11.59 -8.95
C LYS A 77 -6.80 -12.36 -8.54
N CYS A 78 -7.94 -11.67 -8.46
CA CYS A 78 -9.18 -12.29 -7.97
C CYS A 78 -10.47 -11.65 -8.53
N GLY A 79 -10.40 -10.89 -9.61
CA GLY A 79 -11.58 -10.26 -10.21
C GLY A 79 -11.22 -9.35 -11.37
N CYS A 80 -12.18 -8.58 -11.85
CA CYS A 80 -12.04 -7.75 -13.05
C CYS A 80 -10.90 -6.71 -12.89
N LEU A 81 -10.96 -5.88 -11.85
CA LEU A 81 -9.95 -4.85 -11.58
C LEU A 81 -8.56 -5.45 -11.38
N THR A 82 -8.45 -6.46 -10.54
CA THR A 82 -7.15 -7.11 -10.24
C THR A 82 -6.58 -7.84 -11.45
N SER A 83 -7.43 -8.45 -12.27
CA SER A 83 -7.02 -9.05 -13.54
C SER A 83 -6.48 -8.03 -14.53
N TRP A 84 -7.14 -6.86 -14.61
CA TRP A 84 -6.67 -5.76 -15.43
C TRP A 84 -5.31 -5.24 -14.93
N LEU A 85 -5.18 -5.01 -13.62
CA LEU A 85 -3.92 -4.60 -13.00
C LEU A 85 -2.78 -5.60 -13.26
N HIS A 86 -3.08 -6.89 -13.23
CA HIS A 86 -2.07 -7.92 -13.51
C HIS A 86 -1.64 -8.00 -14.99
N ALA A 87 -2.38 -7.36 -15.89
CA ALA A 87 -2.09 -7.32 -17.32
C ALA A 87 -1.37 -6.04 -17.79
N ILE A 88 -1.24 -5.03 -16.93
CA ILE A 88 -0.60 -3.76 -17.29
C ILE A 88 0.93 -3.86 -17.28
N GLU A 89 1.54 -2.89 -17.92
CA GLU A 89 3.00 -2.70 -17.92
C GLU A 89 3.38 -1.44 -17.15
N PRO A 90 4.64 -1.31 -16.72
CA PRO A 90 5.17 -0.08 -16.13
C PRO A 90 4.89 1.13 -17.04
N GLY A 91 4.53 2.25 -16.41
CA GLY A 91 4.12 3.48 -17.11
C GLY A 91 2.61 3.69 -17.15
N GLN A 92 1.81 2.67 -16.81
CA GLN A 92 0.36 2.78 -16.77
C GLN A 92 -0.09 3.73 -15.67
N MET A 93 -1.04 4.59 -15.99
CA MET A 93 -1.68 5.49 -15.03
C MET A 93 -2.91 4.85 -14.40
N ILE A 94 -3.06 5.08 -13.11
CA ILE A 94 -4.21 4.70 -12.30
C ILE A 94 -4.59 5.90 -11.43
N THR A 95 -5.71 5.84 -10.72
CA THR A 95 -6.03 6.83 -9.70
C THR A 95 -5.91 6.21 -8.30
N ILE A 96 -5.44 7.03 -7.36
CA ILE A 96 -5.21 6.63 -5.98
C ILE A 96 -5.79 7.67 -5.03
N ARG A 97 -6.48 7.22 -4.00
CA ARG A 97 -6.96 8.08 -2.91
C ARG A 97 -6.84 7.38 -1.57
N GLY A 98 -6.63 8.14 -0.53
CA GLY A 98 -6.43 7.67 0.85
C GLY A 98 -5.55 8.63 1.64
N PRO A 99 -4.95 8.18 2.75
CA PRO A 99 -5.03 6.80 3.28
C PRO A 99 -6.33 6.52 4.04
N TYR A 100 -6.69 5.25 4.18
CA TYR A 100 -7.87 4.81 4.91
C TYR A 100 -7.52 3.76 5.97
N GLY A 101 -8.36 3.68 7.01
CA GLY A 101 -8.19 2.74 8.10
C GLY A 101 -7.43 3.32 9.29
N ASN A 102 -7.47 2.63 10.43
CA ASN A 102 -6.88 3.09 11.68
C ASN A 102 -5.37 2.80 11.77
N GLY A 103 -4.87 1.87 10.99
CA GLY A 103 -3.50 1.39 11.10
C GLY A 103 -3.28 0.48 12.32
N PHE A 104 -2.06 -0.04 12.42
CA PHE A 104 -1.64 -0.80 13.61
C PHE A 104 -1.09 0.15 14.67
N PRO A 105 -1.29 -0.13 15.97
CA PRO A 105 -0.90 0.76 17.07
C PRO A 105 0.61 0.68 17.38
N VAL A 106 1.45 0.99 16.40
CA VAL A 106 2.91 0.84 16.48
C VAL A 106 3.55 1.78 17.48
N ASP A 107 2.99 2.98 17.65
CA ASP A 107 3.54 4.01 18.54
C ASP A 107 3.03 3.90 19.98
N THR A 108 2.09 3.02 20.25
CA THR A 108 1.43 2.87 21.55
C THR A 108 1.51 1.44 22.05
N GLU A 109 0.56 0.59 21.69
CA GLU A 109 0.41 -0.76 22.27
C GLU A 109 1.53 -1.73 21.86
N LEU A 110 2.10 -1.57 20.67
CA LEU A 110 3.16 -2.45 20.15
C LEU A 110 4.57 -2.00 20.56
N LYS A 111 4.71 -0.74 20.97
CA LYS A 111 6.01 -0.17 21.29
C LYS A 111 6.63 -0.86 22.51
N GLY A 112 7.90 -1.23 22.40
CA GLY A 112 8.65 -1.89 23.47
C GLY A 112 8.34 -3.37 23.66
N LYS A 113 7.56 -3.98 22.77
CA LYS A 113 7.15 -5.39 22.89
C LYS A 113 7.84 -6.29 21.88
N ASN A 114 7.94 -7.56 22.21
CA ASN A 114 8.33 -8.61 21.28
C ASN A 114 7.14 -8.90 20.37
N LEU A 115 7.34 -8.85 19.06
CA LEU A 115 6.28 -9.00 18.09
C LEU A 115 6.42 -10.31 17.31
N LEU A 116 5.33 -11.06 17.23
CA LEU A 116 5.19 -12.22 16.37
C LEU A 116 4.16 -11.92 15.28
N PHE A 117 4.54 -12.02 14.01
CA PHE A 117 3.66 -11.81 12.88
C PHE A 117 3.25 -13.16 12.28
N ILE A 118 1.94 -13.37 12.18
CA ILE A 118 1.37 -14.58 11.57
C ILE A 118 0.51 -14.12 10.39
N ALA A 119 0.86 -14.56 9.19
CA ALA A 119 0.18 -14.18 7.97
C ALA A 119 -0.26 -15.42 7.18
N GLY A 120 -1.48 -15.37 6.64
CA GLY A 120 -2.01 -16.36 5.71
C GLY A 120 -2.20 -15.73 4.32
N GLY A 121 -1.56 -16.28 3.30
CA GLY A 121 -1.71 -15.81 1.93
C GLY A 121 -1.40 -14.33 1.75
N ILE A 122 -2.30 -13.61 1.06
CA ILE A 122 -2.16 -12.17 0.81
C ILE A 122 -2.27 -11.33 2.09
N GLY A 123 -2.66 -11.90 3.22
CA GLY A 123 -2.66 -11.22 4.52
C GLY A 123 -1.28 -10.73 4.97
N LEU A 124 -0.20 -11.20 4.32
CA LEU A 124 1.14 -10.64 4.52
C LEU A 124 1.26 -9.19 4.05
N ALA A 125 0.47 -8.76 3.07
CA ALA A 125 0.57 -7.41 2.49
C ALA A 125 0.50 -6.28 3.53
N PRO A 126 -0.54 -6.19 4.39
CA PRO A 126 -0.57 -5.17 5.44
C PRO A 126 0.50 -5.37 6.51
N LEU A 127 0.84 -6.62 6.84
CA LEU A 127 1.87 -6.92 7.84
C LEU A 127 3.27 -6.55 7.35
N HIS A 128 3.54 -6.64 6.07
CA HIS A 128 4.84 -6.27 5.49
C HIS A 128 5.19 -4.80 5.79
N SER A 129 4.22 -3.90 5.72
CA SER A 129 4.38 -2.50 6.09
C SER A 129 4.81 -2.35 7.55
N VAL A 130 4.13 -3.06 8.46
CA VAL A 130 4.44 -3.04 9.92
C VAL A 130 5.82 -3.64 10.20
N ILE A 131 6.13 -4.77 9.58
CA ILE A 131 7.43 -5.45 9.76
C ILE A 131 8.57 -4.51 9.37
N ASN A 132 8.47 -3.86 8.21
CA ASN A 132 9.51 -2.93 7.76
C ASN A 132 9.57 -1.67 8.62
N TYR A 133 8.44 -1.18 9.10
CA TYR A 133 8.40 -0.07 10.06
C TYR A 133 9.13 -0.43 11.35
N CYS A 134 8.82 -1.59 11.95
CA CYS A 134 9.47 -2.05 13.18
C CYS A 134 10.96 -2.33 12.98
N ARG A 135 11.36 -2.83 11.81
CA ARG A 135 12.78 -3.02 11.45
C ARG A 135 13.53 -1.70 11.33
N HIS A 136 12.90 -0.67 10.80
CA HIS A 136 13.48 0.67 10.70
C HIS A 136 13.71 1.28 12.09
N TYR A 137 12.75 1.11 12.99
CA TYR A 137 12.84 1.56 14.38
C TYR A 137 13.14 0.43 15.35
N ARG A 138 14.11 -0.42 15.00
CA ARG A 138 14.42 -1.65 15.72
C ARG A 138 14.67 -1.47 17.22
N ASP A 139 15.25 -0.34 17.62
CA ASP A 139 15.53 -0.02 19.02
C ASP A 139 14.24 0.16 19.86
N GLN A 140 13.09 0.32 19.23
CA GLN A 140 11.80 0.52 19.90
C GLN A 140 10.97 -0.75 20.00
N TYR A 141 11.40 -1.85 19.39
CA TYR A 141 10.68 -3.13 19.37
C TYR A 141 11.61 -4.30 19.68
N GLY A 142 11.02 -5.37 20.25
CA GLY A 142 11.75 -6.59 20.59
C GLY A 142 11.99 -7.55 19.42
#